data_1a57238ef002d45472c272734038bc85
#
_entry.id   1a57238ef002d45472c272734038bc85
#
_cell.length_a   1.000
_cell.length_b   1.000
_cell.length_c   1.000
_cell.angle_alpha   90.00
_cell.angle_beta   90.00
_cell.angle_gamma   90.00
#
_symmetry.space_group_name_H-M   'P 1'
#
loop_
_entity.id
_entity.type
_entity.pdbx_description
1 polymer ?
#
loop_
_entity_poly.entity_id
_entity_poly.type
_entity_poly.pdbx_seq_one_letter_code
_entity_poly.pdbx_strand_id
1 'polypeptide(L)'
;ISKIDKVLPGEVAFKLYDTYGFPLDLTQDILKSKSLTIDNDKFNTLMQESRELAKKNWKGSGDSAVDDIWFGIREKLGATEFLGYETNQAEGVVLSLLKDNKEVDQINSGDEAMIIINQTPFYGESGGQVGDKGEIISGEFIFEVEDVQKKLGDLFVHYGKVKKGSIKNNENVEMKIDIERRDNVRAYHSATHLLHESLRRVLGTHVTQKGSLVEPDRLRFDFSHMKPISSDEIEKIETYVNSMVSNKSEVKTRIMTPKEAVNNGALALFGEKYGDEVRVLSMGSEKDKYFSTELCGGTHVRNTGDIGKFKIVSQSSIAAGVRRVEALRDKQLDDYLKNKEKLSDLSAQKDEQTIKEISEKIIKAGGKPDLSNKDQKGLIKDLSKQLELLSVKSILEDKNKNVINDETINGIKIRLQKVDGLPPKDLRKLVDNGKKELAEGIVIVFANKDEKVGLAVGITDNLIEKYDAVKFAKLGSEIIGGKGGGGRKDFAQAG
;
A
#
# COMPACT_ATOMS: atom_id res chain seq x y z
N ILE A 1 -6.13 -18.56 27.18
CA ILE A 1 -5.11 -18.74 28.24
C ILE A 1 -5.69 -19.52 29.44
N SER A 2 -6.96 -19.42 29.75
CA SER A 2 -7.59 -20.09 30.90
C SER A 2 -7.74 -21.63 30.78
N LYS A 3 -7.31 -22.26 29.67
CA LYS A 3 -7.40 -23.72 29.38
C LYS A 3 -6.06 -24.33 28.97
N ILE A 4 -4.92 -23.68 29.24
CA ILE A 4 -3.59 -24.15 28.83
C ILE A 4 -2.91 -24.78 30.06
N ASP A 5 -2.56 -26.06 29.99
CA ASP A 5 -1.99 -26.88 31.12
C ASP A 5 -0.56 -26.46 31.30
N LYS A 6 0.27 -25.87 31.09
CA LYS A 6 1.66 -25.43 31.35
C LYS A 6 2.41 -24.95 30.13
N VAL A 7 2.09 -25.51 28.94
CA VAL A 7 2.81 -25.21 27.70
C VAL A 7 1.79 -24.77 26.63
N LEU A 8 1.99 -23.58 26.03
CA LEU A 8 1.22 -23.14 24.87
C LEU A 8 1.66 -23.96 23.64
N PRO A 9 0.73 -24.64 22.93
CA PRO A 9 1.07 -25.35 21.71
C PRO A 9 1.77 -24.47 20.67
N GLY A 10 2.82 -25.00 20.02
CA GLY A 10 3.58 -24.27 19.01
C GLY A 10 2.74 -23.80 17.83
N GLU A 11 1.67 -24.55 17.47
CA GLU A 11 0.71 -24.15 16.41
C GLU A 11 -0.06 -22.89 16.78
N VAL A 12 -0.40 -22.73 18.05
CA VAL A 12 -1.13 -21.54 18.52
C VAL A 12 -0.19 -20.33 18.52
N ALA A 13 1.05 -20.50 18.99
CA ALA A 13 2.08 -19.49 18.95
C ALA A 13 2.42 -19.08 17.50
N PHE A 14 2.53 -20.06 16.60
CA PHE A 14 2.75 -19.84 15.18
C PHE A 14 1.57 -19.07 14.54
N LYS A 15 0.33 -19.43 14.83
CA LYS A 15 -0.85 -18.71 14.33
C LYS A 15 -0.91 -17.28 14.85
N LEU A 16 -0.54 -17.04 16.10
CA LEU A 16 -0.44 -15.69 16.66
C LEU A 16 0.60 -14.86 15.89
N TYR A 17 1.73 -15.46 15.58
CA TYR A 17 2.81 -14.81 14.84
C TYR A 17 2.47 -14.59 13.37
N ASP A 18 2.09 -15.65 12.65
CA ASP A 18 1.92 -15.65 11.19
C ASP A 18 0.62 -14.94 10.74
N THR A 19 -0.50 -15.25 11.41
CA THR A 19 -1.83 -14.75 11.01
C THR A 19 -2.16 -13.40 11.64
N TYR A 20 -1.79 -13.22 12.92
CA TYR A 20 -2.15 -12.01 13.68
C TYR A 20 -0.98 -11.06 13.89
N GLY A 21 0.22 -11.39 13.40
CA GLY A 21 1.42 -10.57 13.49
C GLY A 21 1.91 -10.33 14.92
N PHE A 22 1.54 -11.19 15.88
CA PHE A 22 1.90 -11.03 17.28
C PHE A 22 3.28 -11.63 17.56
N PRO A 23 4.31 -10.82 17.93
CA PRO A 23 5.68 -11.30 18.09
C PRO A 23 5.82 -12.42 19.12
N LEU A 24 6.74 -13.38 18.85
CA LEU A 24 6.96 -14.53 19.71
C LEU A 24 7.48 -14.14 21.10
N ASP A 25 8.38 -13.15 21.17
CA ASP A 25 8.95 -12.59 22.40
C ASP A 25 7.86 -11.99 23.30
N LEU A 26 6.91 -11.24 22.74
CA LEU A 26 5.74 -10.73 23.46
C LEU A 26 4.85 -11.88 23.96
N THR A 27 4.65 -12.91 23.14
CA THR A 27 3.92 -14.12 23.58
C THR A 27 4.63 -14.79 24.74
N GLN A 28 5.96 -14.92 24.70
CA GLN A 28 6.77 -15.49 25.76
C GLN A 28 6.70 -14.66 27.05
N ASP A 29 6.77 -13.34 26.95
CA ASP A 29 6.74 -12.45 28.14
C ASP A 29 5.37 -12.48 28.83
N ILE A 30 4.28 -12.51 28.06
CA ILE A 30 2.93 -12.68 28.63
C ILE A 30 2.78 -14.03 29.32
N LEU A 31 3.34 -15.09 28.75
CA LEU A 31 3.26 -16.44 29.33
C LEU A 31 4.15 -16.60 30.56
N LYS A 32 5.35 -16.02 30.58
CA LYS A 32 6.24 -15.96 31.75
C LYS A 32 5.55 -15.34 32.95
N SER A 33 4.79 -14.27 32.77
CA SER A 33 4.03 -13.63 33.86
C SER A 33 2.98 -14.55 34.49
N LYS A 34 2.63 -15.67 33.81
CA LYS A 34 1.65 -16.68 34.24
C LYS A 34 2.29 -18.04 34.52
N SER A 35 3.63 -18.13 34.60
CA SER A 35 4.38 -19.39 34.78
C SER A 35 4.10 -20.43 33.69
N LEU A 36 3.82 -19.98 32.47
CA LEU A 36 3.58 -20.79 31.28
C LEU A 36 4.76 -20.67 30.31
N THR A 37 4.96 -21.68 29.46
CA THR A 37 5.99 -21.74 28.42
C THR A 37 5.37 -21.99 27.04
N ILE A 38 6.18 -21.96 25.98
CA ILE A 38 5.79 -22.28 24.60
C ILE A 38 6.50 -23.56 24.16
N ASP A 39 5.84 -24.38 23.36
CA ASP A 39 6.49 -25.41 22.56
C ASP A 39 7.27 -24.78 21.40
N ASN A 40 8.53 -24.41 21.71
CA ASN A 40 9.41 -23.73 20.75
C ASN A 40 9.82 -24.67 19.60
N ASP A 41 9.93 -25.98 19.82
CA ASP A 41 10.35 -26.93 18.79
C ASP A 41 9.28 -27.04 17.71
N LYS A 42 8.03 -27.17 18.11
CA LYS A 42 6.89 -27.18 17.17
C LYS A 42 6.70 -25.84 16.48
N PHE A 43 6.87 -24.71 17.20
CA PHE A 43 6.85 -23.36 16.59
C PHE A 43 7.91 -23.23 15.52
N ASN A 44 9.17 -23.59 15.81
CA ASN A 44 10.30 -23.51 14.88
C ASN A 44 10.11 -24.42 13.66
N THR A 45 9.55 -25.62 13.85
CA THR A 45 9.20 -26.52 12.74
C THR A 45 8.20 -25.86 11.78
N LEU A 46 7.11 -25.29 12.30
CA LEU A 46 6.09 -24.62 11.48
C LEU A 46 6.63 -23.37 10.81
N MET A 47 7.53 -22.62 11.47
CA MET A 47 8.23 -21.50 10.86
C MET A 47 9.11 -21.93 9.69
N GLN A 48 9.78 -23.07 9.81
CA GLN A 48 10.60 -23.63 8.75
C GLN A 48 9.76 -24.12 7.58
N GLU A 49 8.67 -24.84 7.85
CA GLU A 49 7.70 -25.26 6.84
C GLU A 49 7.10 -24.08 6.07
N SER A 50 6.72 -23.00 6.78
CA SER A 50 6.21 -21.77 6.18
C SER A 50 7.26 -21.08 5.29
N ARG A 51 8.53 -21.03 5.73
CA ARG A 51 9.66 -20.52 4.92
C ARG A 51 9.91 -21.36 3.68
N GLU A 52 9.85 -22.68 3.77
CA GLU A 52 10.02 -23.58 2.64
C GLU A 52 8.85 -23.47 1.65
N LEU A 53 7.63 -23.31 2.13
CA LEU A 53 6.45 -23.07 1.32
C LEU A 53 6.54 -21.71 0.61
N ALA A 54 6.99 -20.67 1.31
CA ALA A 54 7.25 -19.35 0.75
C ALA A 54 8.34 -19.41 -0.33
N LYS A 55 9.44 -20.14 -0.09
CA LYS A 55 10.50 -20.40 -1.10
C LYS A 55 9.96 -21.15 -2.33
N LYS A 56 9.09 -22.14 -2.12
CA LYS A 56 8.49 -22.95 -3.21
C LYS A 56 7.49 -22.16 -4.06
N ASN A 57 6.79 -21.21 -3.43
CA ASN A 57 5.81 -20.33 -4.09
C ASN A 57 6.43 -19.04 -4.63
N TRP A 58 7.64 -18.72 -4.21
CA TRP A 58 8.36 -17.57 -4.72
C TRP A 58 8.96 -17.94 -6.08
N LYS A 59 8.32 -17.46 -7.14
CA LYS A 59 8.88 -17.42 -8.50
C LYS A 59 9.89 -16.26 -8.61
N GLY A 60 10.75 -16.09 -7.64
CA GLY A 60 11.89 -15.22 -7.67
C GLY A 60 13.07 -16.03 -8.18
N SER A 61 13.63 -15.59 -9.30
CA SER A 61 14.94 -15.91 -9.90
C SER A 61 15.66 -17.12 -9.28
N GLY A 62 16.02 -18.07 -10.14
CA GLY A 62 16.83 -19.24 -9.80
C GLY A 62 18.24 -18.86 -9.28
N ASP A 63 18.35 -18.36 -8.08
CA ASP A 63 19.55 -17.73 -7.50
C ASP A 63 20.67 -18.74 -7.19
N SER A 64 20.42 -20.02 -7.02
CA SER A 64 21.50 -20.96 -6.66
C SER A 64 22.46 -21.30 -7.82
N ALA A 65 21.97 -21.34 -9.05
CA ALA A 65 22.85 -21.57 -10.23
C ALA A 65 23.49 -20.26 -10.73
N VAL A 66 22.88 -19.11 -10.42
CA VAL A 66 23.39 -17.78 -10.79
C VAL A 66 24.51 -17.36 -9.82
N ASP A 67 24.46 -17.76 -8.56
CA ASP A 67 25.50 -17.46 -7.58
C ASP A 67 26.85 -18.12 -7.93
N ASP A 68 26.82 -19.34 -8.46
CA ASP A 68 28.06 -20.05 -8.86
C ASP A 68 28.86 -19.32 -9.95
N ILE A 69 28.15 -18.67 -10.92
CA ILE A 69 28.79 -17.88 -11.96
C ILE A 69 29.55 -16.69 -11.37
N TRP A 70 28.93 -15.98 -10.45
CA TRP A 70 29.53 -14.78 -9.83
C TRP A 70 30.75 -15.14 -8.98
N PHE A 71 30.74 -16.28 -8.27
CA PHE A 71 31.90 -16.77 -7.53
C PHE A 71 33.08 -17.02 -8.49
N GLY A 72 32.86 -17.73 -9.61
CA GLY A 72 33.90 -17.99 -10.59
C GLY A 72 34.47 -16.71 -11.23
N ILE A 73 33.59 -15.77 -11.57
CA ILE A 73 33.98 -14.48 -12.13
C ILE A 73 34.78 -13.66 -11.11
N ARG A 74 34.30 -13.61 -9.85
CA ARG A 74 34.95 -12.86 -8.76
C ARG A 74 36.35 -13.42 -8.43
N GLU A 75 36.49 -14.73 -8.41
CA GLU A 75 37.78 -15.40 -8.20
C GLU A 75 38.80 -15.08 -9.32
N LYS A 76 38.31 -15.05 -10.59
CA LYS A 76 39.14 -14.78 -11.77
C LYS A 76 39.51 -13.31 -11.92
N LEU A 77 38.60 -12.37 -11.65
CA LEU A 77 38.72 -10.96 -12.02
C LEU A 77 39.04 -10.05 -10.84
N GLY A 78 38.80 -10.46 -9.61
CA GLY A 78 38.93 -9.62 -8.43
C GLY A 78 37.71 -8.73 -8.16
N ALA A 79 37.82 -7.79 -7.22
CA ALA A 79 36.82 -6.80 -6.90
C ALA A 79 36.78 -5.67 -7.93
N THR A 80 35.61 -5.07 -8.12
CA THR A 80 35.48 -3.81 -8.85
C THR A 80 35.82 -2.64 -7.91
N GLU A 81 36.67 -1.71 -8.33
CA GLU A 81 36.95 -0.48 -7.59
C GLU A 81 35.79 0.52 -7.80
N PHE A 82 35.17 0.99 -6.70
CA PHE A 82 34.09 1.96 -6.78
C PHE A 82 34.61 3.40 -6.62
N LEU A 83 34.50 4.18 -7.70
CA LEU A 83 34.97 5.58 -7.77
C LEU A 83 33.84 6.61 -7.56
N GLY A 84 32.57 6.17 -7.50
CA GLY A 84 31.38 7.02 -7.57
C GLY A 84 31.11 7.88 -6.32
N TYR A 85 31.96 7.83 -5.29
CA TYR A 85 31.93 8.81 -4.21
C TYR A 85 32.52 10.14 -4.64
N GLU A 86 33.55 10.12 -5.48
CA GLU A 86 34.34 11.28 -5.86
C GLU A 86 34.05 11.77 -7.28
N THR A 87 33.74 10.86 -8.20
CA THR A 87 33.54 11.18 -9.62
C THR A 87 32.21 10.66 -10.17
N ASN A 88 31.70 11.35 -11.19
CA ASN A 88 30.51 10.98 -11.95
C ASN A 88 30.85 10.35 -13.31
N GLN A 89 32.14 10.32 -13.66
CA GLN A 89 32.67 9.69 -14.88
C GLN A 89 34.03 9.05 -14.57
N ALA A 90 34.35 7.98 -15.28
CA ALA A 90 35.65 7.30 -15.16
C ALA A 90 35.95 6.52 -16.43
N GLU A 91 37.24 6.27 -16.67
CA GLU A 91 37.72 5.28 -17.63
C GLU A 91 37.86 3.92 -16.95
N GLY A 92 37.80 2.84 -17.74
CA GLY A 92 38.01 1.50 -17.22
C GLY A 92 38.24 0.49 -18.35
N VAL A 93 38.54 -0.75 -17.94
CA VAL A 93 38.77 -1.87 -18.85
C VAL A 93 37.67 -2.91 -18.65
N VAL A 94 37.05 -3.33 -19.74
CA VAL A 94 36.06 -4.42 -19.74
C VAL A 94 36.76 -5.73 -19.35
N LEU A 95 36.37 -6.30 -18.23
CA LEU A 95 36.94 -7.55 -17.73
C LEU A 95 36.13 -8.78 -18.15
N SER A 96 34.81 -8.68 -18.20
CA SER A 96 33.92 -9.75 -18.65
C SER A 96 32.63 -9.20 -19.23
N LEU A 97 32.15 -9.88 -20.26
CA LEU A 97 30.86 -9.64 -20.92
C LEU A 97 29.99 -10.86 -20.73
N LEU A 98 28.71 -10.66 -20.38
CA LEU A 98 27.75 -11.76 -20.23
C LEU A 98 26.50 -11.47 -21.04
N LYS A 99 25.99 -12.52 -21.68
CA LYS A 99 24.68 -12.55 -22.36
C LYS A 99 23.95 -13.83 -21.95
N ASP A 100 22.68 -13.72 -21.58
CA ASP A 100 21.89 -14.86 -21.10
C ASP A 100 22.57 -15.65 -19.95
N ASN A 101 23.20 -14.94 -19.02
CA ASN A 101 23.98 -15.47 -17.88
C ASN A 101 25.15 -16.37 -18.31
N LYS A 102 25.74 -16.14 -19.49
CA LYS A 102 26.96 -16.83 -19.94
C LYS A 102 28.00 -15.83 -20.36
N GLU A 103 29.26 -16.07 -19.99
CA GLU A 103 30.39 -15.28 -20.49
C GLU A 103 30.48 -15.40 -22.02
N VAL A 104 30.70 -14.25 -22.69
CA VAL A 104 30.88 -14.12 -24.12
C VAL A 104 32.09 -13.25 -24.42
N ASP A 105 32.72 -13.44 -25.60
CA ASP A 105 33.88 -12.66 -25.98
C ASP A 105 33.53 -11.27 -26.55
N GLN A 106 32.31 -11.11 -27.06
CA GLN A 106 31.84 -9.89 -27.71
C GLN A 106 30.33 -9.72 -27.54
N ILE A 107 29.89 -8.45 -27.40
CA ILE A 107 28.47 -8.06 -27.53
C ILE A 107 28.30 -7.05 -28.66
N ASN A 108 27.10 -7.03 -29.28
CA ASN A 108 26.83 -6.27 -30.51
C ASN A 108 25.55 -5.43 -30.35
N SER A 109 25.38 -4.46 -31.23
CA SER A 109 24.19 -3.60 -31.31
C SER A 109 22.89 -4.41 -31.23
N GLY A 110 22.01 -4.02 -30.30
CA GLY A 110 20.73 -4.67 -30.01
C GLY A 110 20.79 -5.71 -28.88
N ASP A 111 21.98 -6.16 -28.46
CA ASP A 111 22.11 -7.13 -27.37
C ASP A 111 21.72 -6.51 -26.02
N GLU A 112 20.94 -7.25 -25.24
CA GLU A 112 20.83 -7.07 -23.79
C GLU A 112 21.94 -7.86 -23.13
N ALA A 113 22.75 -7.21 -22.29
CA ALA A 113 23.98 -7.79 -21.78
C ALA A 113 24.33 -7.26 -20.39
N MET A 114 25.34 -7.88 -19.80
CA MET A 114 25.98 -7.43 -18.56
C MET A 114 27.45 -7.17 -18.83
N ILE A 115 27.95 -6.06 -18.29
CA ILE A 115 29.37 -5.68 -18.41
C ILE A 115 29.99 -5.59 -17.03
N ILE A 116 31.14 -6.21 -16.84
CA ILE A 116 31.96 -6.11 -15.65
C ILE A 116 33.25 -5.36 -16.01
N ILE A 117 33.57 -4.32 -15.23
CA ILE A 117 34.70 -3.41 -15.49
C ILE A 117 35.57 -3.40 -14.23
N ASN A 118 36.87 -3.17 -14.38
CA ASN A 118 37.84 -3.16 -13.26
C ASN A 118 37.51 -2.10 -12.21
N GLN A 119 36.97 -0.96 -12.63
CA GLN A 119 36.56 0.16 -11.76
C GLN A 119 35.30 0.82 -12.33
N THR A 120 34.52 1.51 -11.49
CA THR A 120 33.25 2.11 -11.94
C THR A 120 32.84 3.33 -11.10
N PRO A 121 32.27 4.38 -11.75
CA PRO A 121 31.61 5.46 -11.02
C PRO A 121 30.14 5.12 -10.69
N PHE A 122 29.59 4.03 -11.27
CA PHE A 122 28.20 3.62 -11.09
C PHE A 122 27.99 2.97 -9.72
N TYR A 123 27.03 3.48 -8.95
CA TYR A 123 26.61 2.85 -7.71
C TYR A 123 25.81 1.58 -8.00
N GLY A 124 26.22 0.47 -7.42
CA GLY A 124 25.45 -0.77 -7.45
C GLY A 124 24.41 -0.80 -6.34
N GLU A 125 23.19 -1.26 -6.66
CA GLU A 125 22.08 -1.33 -5.71
C GLU A 125 22.50 -1.98 -4.38
N SER A 126 22.35 -1.24 -3.30
CA SER A 126 22.70 -1.69 -1.95
C SER A 126 22.09 -0.79 -0.89
N GLY A 127 21.79 -1.33 0.30
CA GLY A 127 21.32 -0.55 1.45
C GLY A 127 20.00 0.21 1.22
N GLY A 128 19.20 -0.23 0.25
CA GLY A 128 17.94 0.42 -0.14
C GLY A 128 18.11 1.54 -1.16
N GLN A 129 19.33 1.94 -1.53
CA GLN A 129 19.57 2.85 -2.64
C GLN A 129 19.62 2.07 -3.95
N VAL A 130 18.82 2.48 -4.95
CA VAL A 130 18.80 1.89 -6.29
C VAL A 130 20.11 2.09 -7.04
N GLY A 131 20.42 1.18 -7.98
CA GLY A 131 21.56 1.26 -8.87
C GLY A 131 21.49 2.49 -9.80
N ASP A 132 22.64 2.93 -10.28
CA ASP A 132 22.71 4.04 -11.23
C ASP A 132 22.34 3.63 -12.65
N LYS A 133 22.06 4.66 -13.44
CA LYS A 133 21.90 4.59 -14.89
C LYS A 133 22.90 5.50 -15.58
N GLY A 134 23.11 5.28 -16.87
CA GLY A 134 24.01 6.10 -17.68
C GLY A 134 24.50 5.37 -18.89
N GLU A 135 25.72 5.66 -19.33
CA GLU A 135 26.30 5.11 -20.55
C GLU A 135 27.74 4.62 -20.35
N ILE A 136 28.10 3.54 -21.07
CA ILE A 136 29.46 3.05 -21.25
C ILE A 136 29.80 3.19 -22.73
N ILE A 137 30.89 3.87 -23.03
CA ILE A 137 31.24 4.32 -24.39
C ILE A 137 32.67 3.87 -24.74
N SER A 138 32.88 3.39 -25.99
CA SER A 138 34.20 3.14 -26.56
C SER A 138 34.16 3.38 -28.07
N GLY A 139 34.73 4.49 -28.54
CA GLY A 139 34.61 4.89 -29.93
C GLY A 139 33.15 5.02 -30.38
N GLU A 140 32.72 4.16 -31.31
CA GLU A 140 31.33 4.11 -31.76
C GLU A 140 30.43 3.20 -30.93
N PHE A 141 30.99 2.43 -30.01
CA PHE A 141 30.22 1.60 -29.10
C PHE A 141 29.52 2.44 -28.03
N ILE A 142 28.23 2.20 -27.85
CA ILE A 142 27.40 2.83 -26.83
C ILE A 142 26.56 1.76 -26.16
N PHE A 143 26.74 1.58 -24.86
CA PHE A 143 25.93 0.72 -24.03
C PHE A 143 25.14 1.57 -23.02
N GLU A 144 23.81 1.49 -23.09
CA GLU A 144 22.94 2.15 -22.11
C GLU A 144 22.84 1.28 -20.86
N VAL A 145 23.32 1.79 -19.75
CA VAL A 145 23.21 1.15 -18.43
C VAL A 145 21.83 1.44 -17.86
N GLU A 146 21.03 0.41 -17.70
CA GLU A 146 19.67 0.50 -17.15
C GLU A 146 19.63 0.24 -15.65
N ASP A 147 20.57 -0.56 -15.12
CA ASP A 147 20.72 -0.87 -13.71
C ASP A 147 22.13 -1.35 -13.39
N VAL A 148 22.54 -1.20 -12.14
CA VAL A 148 23.81 -1.73 -11.64
C VAL A 148 23.56 -2.49 -10.34
N GLN A 149 23.94 -3.75 -10.33
CA GLN A 149 23.79 -4.65 -9.20
C GLN A 149 25.14 -4.97 -8.56
N LYS A 150 25.17 -5.02 -7.25
CA LYS A 150 26.35 -5.39 -6.48
C LYS A 150 26.29 -6.88 -6.10
N LYS A 151 27.10 -7.71 -6.73
CA LYS A 151 27.19 -9.15 -6.46
C LYS A 151 28.34 -9.44 -5.52
N LEU A 152 28.16 -10.42 -4.63
CA LEU A 152 29.16 -10.88 -3.65
C LEU A 152 29.78 -9.75 -2.79
N GLY A 153 29.09 -8.61 -2.71
CA GLY A 153 29.51 -7.48 -1.89
C GLY A 153 30.45 -6.46 -2.57
N ASP A 154 31.18 -6.84 -3.61
CA ASP A 154 32.20 -5.99 -4.24
C ASP A 154 32.39 -6.16 -5.76
N LEU A 155 31.56 -6.97 -6.41
CA LEU A 155 31.53 -7.11 -7.87
C LEU A 155 30.37 -6.27 -8.43
N PHE A 156 30.67 -5.22 -9.19
CA PHE A 156 29.66 -4.37 -9.82
C PHE A 156 29.35 -4.86 -11.23
N VAL A 157 28.07 -5.19 -11.46
CA VAL A 157 27.56 -5.72 -12.72
C VAL A 157 26.64 -4.69 -13.35
N HIS A 158 27.01 -4.18 -14.53
CA HIS A 158 26.26 -3.19 -15.27
C HIS A 158 25.31 -3.90 -16.24
N TYR A 159 24.02 -3.82 -15.99
CA TYR A 159 22.94 -4.37 -16.82
C TYR A 159 22.46 -3.33 -17.82
N GLY A 160 22.22 -3.71 -19.07
CA GLY A 160 21.73 -2.76 -20.05
C GLY A 160 21.71 -3.31 -21.47
N LYS A 161 21.71 -2.40 -22.42
CA LYS A 161 21.53 -2.70 -23.84
C LYS A 161 22.55 -1.99 -24.71
N VAL A 162 23.11 -2.71 -25.67
CA VAL A 162 23.99 -2.13 -26.70
C VAL A 162 23.15 -1.32 -27.68
N LYS A 163 23.29 0.00 -27.66
CA LYS A 163 22.60 0.92 -28.59
C LYS A 163 23.28 0.99 -29.94
N LYS A 164 24.62 0.95 -29.96
CA LYS A 164 25.42 1.07 -31.18
C LYS A 164 26.75 0.33 -31.05
N GLY A 165 27.26 -0.17 -32.14
CA GLY A 165 28.58 -0.75 -32.23
C GLY A 165 28.71 -2.14 -31.61
N SER A 166 29.94 -2.51 -31.26
CA SER A 166 30.27 -3.75 -30.56
C SER A 166 31.49 -3.54 -29.68
N ILE A 167 31.64 -4.36 -28.63
CA ILE A 167 32.79 -4.33 -27.74
C ILE A 167 33.23 -5.75 -27.37
N LYS A 168 34.53 -5.91 -27.10
CA LYS A 168 35.15 -7.17 -26.65
C LYS A 168 35.75 -7.01 -25.25
N ASN A 169 36.07 -8.14 -24.64
CA ASN A 169 36.87 -8.19 -23.43
C ASN A 169 38.24 -7.48 -23.60
N ASN A 170 38.73 -6.86 -22.56
CA ASN A 170 39.97 -6.11 -22.50
C ASN A 170 40.02 -4.79 -23.29
N GLU A 171 38.88 -4.30 -23.80
CA GLU A 171 38.78 -2.98 -24.40
C GLU A 171 38.59 -1.88 -23.35
N ASN A 172 39.13 -0.69 -23.63
CA ASN A 172 38.98 0.48 -22.79
C ASN A 172 37.60 1.13 -23.03
N VAL A 173 36.99 1.59 -21.96
CA VAL A 173 35.68 2.28 -21.96
C VAL A 173 35.72 3.55 -21.14
N GLU A 174 34.93 4.52 -21.54
CA GLU A 174 34.53 5.67 -20.73
C GLU A 174 33.12 5.43 -20.16
N MET A 175 32.94 5.69 -18.88
CA MET A 175 31.69 5.52 -18.16
C MET A 175 31.16 6.88 -17.72
N LYS A 176 29.86 7.13 -17.95
CA LYS A 176 29.17 8.36 -17.58
C LYS A 176 27.85 8.03 -16.93
N ILE A 177 27.69 8.40 -15.66
CA ILE A 177 26.40 8.22 -14.97
C ILE A 177 25.41 9.33 -15.38
N ASP A 178 24.11 9.03 -15.24
CA ASP A 178 23.05 10.05 -15.25
C ASP A 178 23.15 10.90 -13.96
N ILE A 179 23.75 12.09 -14.10
CA ILE A 179 24.06 12.98 -12.99
C ILE A 179 22.77 13.50 -12.32
N GLU A 180 21.77 13.87 -13.11
CA GLU A 180 20.50 14.39 -12.57
C GLU A 180 19.80 13.34 -11.72
N ARG A 181 19.74 12.10 -12.22
CA ARG A 181 19.21 10.97 -11.48
C ARG A 181 20.01 10.69 -10.19
N ARG A 182 21.35 10.65 -10.27
CA ARG A 182 22.25 10.43 -9.10
C ARG A 182 22.06 11.51 -8.04
N ASP A 183 21.96 12.77 -8.42
CA ASP A 183 21.82 13.89 -7.47
C ASP A 183 20.46 13.85 -6.78
N ASN A 184 19.38 13.44 -7.48
CA ASN A 184 18.09 13.18 -6.86
C ASN A 184 18.18 12.02 -5.85
N VAL A 185 18.81 10.91 -6.21
CA VAL A 185 19.02 9.76 -5.31
C VAL A 185 19.86 10.18 -4.08
N ARG A 186 20.96 10.91 -4.26
CA ARG A 186 21.79 11.46 -3.16
C ARG A 186 20.96 12.28 -2.17
N ALA A 187 20.08 13.14 -2.71
CA ALA A 187 19.23 14.01 -1.91
C ALA A 187 18.19 13.21 -1.13
N TYR A 188 17.52 12.25 -1.76
CA TYR A 188 16.59 11.35 -1.07
C TYR A 188 17.28 10.47 -0.04
N HIS A 189 18.47 9.96 -0.33
CA HIS A 189 19.22 9.14 0.62
C HIS A 189 19.62 9.95 1.86
N SER A 190 20.10 11.17 1.66
CA SER A 190 20.43 12.08 2.77
C SER A 190 19.20 12.48 3.57
N ALA A 191 18.06 12.73 2.88
CA ALA A 191 16.78 12.97 3.55
C ALA A 191 16.34 11.78 4.40
N THR A 192 16.62 10.54 3.97
CA THR A 192 16.29 9.32 4.73
C THR A 192 16.98 9.29 6.10
N HIS A 193 18.26 9.69 6.18
CA HIS A 193 18.99 9.78 7.45
C HIS A 193 18.43 10.88 8.37
N LEU A 194 18.12 12.06 7.82
CA LEU A 194 17.47 13.12 8.60
C LEU A 194 16.09 12.69 9.09
N LEU A 195 15.32 11.99 8.24
CA LEU A 195 14.02 11.44 8.60
C LEU A 195 14.14 10.39 9.70
N HIS A 196 15.09 9.46 9.60
CA HIS A 196 15.30 8.42 10.61
C HIS A 196 15.56 9.03 12.00
N GLU A 197 16.51 9.97 12.10
CA GLU A 197 16.80 10.64 13.37
C GLU A 197 15.59 11.48 13.86
N SER A 198 14.87 12.16 12.96
CA SER A 198 13.66 12.92 13.31
C SER A 198 12.56 12.01 13.88
N LEU A 199 12.35 10.84 13.28
CA LEU A 199 11.42 9.83 13.78
C LEU A 199 11.83 9.34 15.18
N ARG A 200 13.12 9.08 15.41
CA ARG A 200 13.67 8.68 16.72
C ARG A 200 13.45 9.74 17.79
N ARG A 201 13.64 11.01 17.46
CA ARG A 201 13.44 12.12 18.39
C ARG A 201 11.98 12.36 18.77
N VAL A 202 11.07 12.19 17.80
CA VAL A 202 9.63 12.45 18.03
C VAL A 202 8.92 11.24 18.63
N LEU A 203 9.19 10.04 18.11
CA LEU A 203 8.49 8.82 18.48
C LEU A 203 9.21 8.00 19.55
N GLY A 204 10.52 8.18 19.70
CA GLY A 204 11.35 7.49 20.69
C GLY A 204 12.44 6.62 20.11
N THR A 205 13.40 6.23 20.96
CA THR A 205 14.62 5.49 20.59
C THR A 205 14.36 4.05 20.13
N HIS A 206 13.14 3.51 20.30
CA HIS A 206 12.71 2.21 19.79
C HIS A 206 12.56 2.19 18.26
N VAL A 207 12.52 3.35 17.62
CA VAL A 207 12.48 3.45 16.16
C VAL A 207 13.79 2.94 15.59
N THR A 208 13.71 1.83 14.83
CA THR A 208 14.83 1.23 14.10
C THR A 208 14.39 0.94 12.67
N GLN A 209 15.30 1.11 11.72
CA GLN A 209 15.04 0.79 10.32
C GLN A 209 14.71 -0.70 10.16
N LYS A 210 13.64 -1.00 9.41
CA LYS A 210 13.23 -2.35 9.00
C LYS A 210 13.33 -2.56 7.50
N GLY A 211 13.37 -1.48 6.74
CA GLY A 211 13.56 -1.44 5.30
C GLY A 211 13.70 -0.02 4.81
N SER A 212 14.32 0.15 3.65
CA SER A 212 14.48 1.43 2.97
C SER A 212 14.41 1.22 1.47
N LEU A 213 13.88 2.21 0.76
CA LEU A 213 13.97 2.33 -0.70
C LEU A 213 14.21 3.80 -1.03
N VAL A 214 15.29 4.06 -1.75
CA VAL A 214 15.70 5.39 -2.18
C VAL A 214 15.78 5.40 -3.70
N GLU A 215 14.81 6.08 -4.32
CA GLU A 215 14.65 6.25 -5.76
C GLU A 215 14.88 7.73 -6.15
N PRO A 216 15.03 8.06 -7.44
CA PRO A 216 15.23 9.44 -7.85
C PRO A 216 14.01 10.34 -7.70
N ASP A 217 12.84 9.77 -7.49
CA ASP A 217 11.55 10.46 -7.42
C ASP A 217 10.85 10.37 -6.06
N ARG A 218 11.32 9.47 -5.16
CA ARG A 218 10.77 9.29 -3.81
C ARG A 218 11.72 8.55 -2.89
N LEU A 219 11.43 8.62 -1.60
CA LEU A 219 11.95 7.69 -0.61
C LEU A 219 10.82 6.95 0.10
N ARG A 220 11.12 5.73 0.53
CA ARG A 220 10.28 4.90 1.39
C ARG A 220 11.12 4.44 2.59
N PHE A 221 10.57 4.59 3.78
CA PHE A 221 11.24 4.18 5.00
C PHE A 221 10.31 3.35 5.88
N ASP A 222 10.73 2.13 6.18
CA ASP A 222 10.01 1.18 7.02
C ASP A 222 10.73 1.09 8.36
N PHE A 223 9.99 1.22 9.46
CA PHE A 223 10.57 1.29 10.80
C PHE A 223 9.68 0.68 11.89
N SER A 224 10.30 0.31 13.02
CA SER A 224 9.58 -0.24 14.17
C SER A 224 8.78 0.85 14.88
N HIS A 225 7.44 0.73 14.86
CA HIS A 225 6.54 1.56 15.65
C HIS A 225 5.13 0.94 15.68
N MET A 226 4.50 0.93 16.87
CA MET A 226 3.24 0.20 17.10
C MET A 226 1.98 0.98 16.70
N LYS A 227 2.03 2.31 16.73
CA LYS A 227 0.86 3.18 16.53
C LYS A 227 0.94 3.94 15.22
N PRO A 228 -0.19 4.37 14.63
CA PRO A 228 -0.17 5.39 13.59
C PRO A 228 0.50 6.67 14.10
N ILE A 229 1.26 7.33 13.23
CA ILE A 229 1.84 8.64 13.53
C ILE A 229 0.72 9.68 13.42
N SER A 230 0.53 10.50 14.46
CA SER A 230 -0.45 11.58 14.43
C SER A 230 -0.01 12.72 13.50
N SER A 231 -0.96 13.58 13.11
CA SER A 231 -0.66 14.75 12.27
C SER A 231 0.35 15.69 12.92
N ASP A 232 0.24 15.89 14.23
CA ASP A 232 1.16 16.75 15.00
C ASP A 232 2.58 16.15 15.07
N GLU A 233 2.69 14.83 15.17
CA GLU A 233 3.98 14.14 15.13
C GLU A 233 4.61 14.22 13.73
N ILE A 234 3.83 14.05 12.67
CA ILE A 234 4.29 14.23 11.29
C ILE A 234 4.82 15.65 11.08
N GLU A 235 4.08 16.67 11.51
CA GLU A 235 4.48 18.07 11.39
C GLU A 235 5.80 18.34 12.12
N LYS A 236 5.98 17.79 13.32
CA LYS A 236 7.25 17.91 14.07
C LYS A 236 8.40 17.22 13.35
N ILE A 237 8.19 16.03 12.80
CA ILE A 237 9.20 15.28 12.05
C ILE A 237 9.61 16.08 10.81
N GLU A 238 8.64 16.57 10.03
CA GLU A 238 8.90 17.42 8.85
C GLU A 238 9.65 18.69 9.22
N THR A 239 9.29 19.31 10.35
CA THR A 239 9.94 20.51 10.87
C THR A 239 11.41 20.23 11.21
N TYR A 240 11.72 19.12 11.87
CA TYR A 240 13.11 18.73 12.15
C TYR A 240 13.91 18.54 10.85
N VAL A 241 13.39 17.75 9.91
CA VAL A 241 14.08 17.53 8.62
C VAL A 241 14.32 18.85 7.90
N ASN A 242 13.28 19.67 7.71
CA ASN A 242 13.38 20.93 6.97
C ASN A 242 14.27 21.97 7.69
N SER A 243 14.35 21.94 9.03
CA SER A 243 15.28 22.81 9.75
C SER A 243 16.74 22.44 9.47
N MET A 244 17.06 21.13 9.41
CA MET A 244 18.42 20.67 9.05
C MET A 244 18.75 20.98 7.60
N VAL A 245 17.80 20.89 6.69
CA VAL A 245 17.93 21.32 5.30
C VAL A 245 18.22 22.82 5.22
N SER A 246 17.46 23.65 5.94
CA SER A 246 17.61 25.10 5.95
C SER A 246 18.93 25.59 6.55
N ASN A 247 19.51 24.80 7.47
CA ASN A 247 20.81 25.11 8.06
C ASN A 247 21.99 24.95 7.07
N LYS A 248 21.78 24.31 5.92
CA LYS A 248 22.78 24.16 4.84
C LYS A 248 24.15 23.73 5.34
N SER A 249 24.16 22.73 6.23
CA SER A 249 25.39 22.23 6.84
C SER A 249 26.13 21.24 5.93
N GLU A 250 27.46 21.22 6.05
CA GLU A 250 28.30 20.26 5.34
C GLU A 250 27.99 18.82 5.79
N VAL A 251 27.93 17.88 4.83
CA VAL A 251 27.80 16.45 5.09
C VAL A 251 29.19 15.84 5.09
N LYS A 252 29.56 15.24 6.23
CA LYS A 252 30.91 14.67 6.44
C LYS A 252 30.90 13.16 6.43
N THR A 253 31.88 12.61 5.75
CA THR A 253 32.13 11.18 5.72
C THR A 253 33.51 10.90 6.29
N ARG A 254 33.62 9.87 7.14
CA ARG A 254 34.88 9.39 7.73
C ARG A 254 34.91 7.88 7.65
N ILE A 255 36.10 7.35 7.38
CA ILE A 255 36.36 5.90 7.43
C ILE A 255 37.02 5.62 8.78
N MET A 256 36.53 4.62 9.50
CA MET A 256 37.07 4.21 10.80
C MET A 256 36.64 2.76 11.11
N THR A 257 37.19 2.19 12.16
CA THR A 257 36.78 0.85 12.60
C THR A 257 35.34 0.87 13.15
N PRO A 258 34.57 -0.25 13.09
CA PRO A 258 33.22 -0.32 13.67
C PRO A 258 33.16 0.08 15.15
N LYS A 259 34.22 -0.27 15.92
CA LYS A 259 34.32 0.08 17.34
C LYS A 259 34.46 1.59 17.57
N GLU A 260 35.28 2.24 16.77
CA GLU A 260 35.42 3.71 16.82
C GLU A 260 34.13 4.41 16.40
N ALA A 261 33.47 3.89 15.39
CA ALA A 261 32.20 4.44 14.92
C ALA A 261 31.12 4.46 16.04
N VAL A 262 30.94 3.34 16.72
CA VAL A 262 30.02 3.22 17.86
C VAL A 262 30.44 4.16 19.02
N ASN A 263 31.72 4.24 19.33
CA ASN A 263 32.26 5.13 20.37
C ASN A 263 32.03 6.62 20.01
N ASN A 264 31.99 6.96 18.72
CA ASN A 264 31.69 8.30 18.22
C ASN A 264 30.16 8.54 18.09
N GLY A 265 29.31 7.62 18.61
CA GLY A 265 27.86 7.76 18.63
C GLY A 265 27.18 7.43 17.31
N ALA A 266 27.84 6.76 16.38
CA ALA A 266 27.22 6.33 15.14
C ALA A 266 26.18 5.23 15.40
N LEU A 267 25.00 5.39 14.80
CA LEU A 267 24.00 4.33 14.78
C LEU A 267 24.44 3.24 13.80
N ALA A 268 24.65 2.04 14.34
CA ALA A 268 24.88 0.84 13.55
C ALA A 268 23.55 0.08 13.40
N LEU A 269 23.24 -0.38 12.19
CA LEU A 269 22.06 -1.23 11.96
C LEU A 269 22.29 -2.60 12.59
N PHE A 270 21.36 -3.05 13.42
CA PHE A 270 21.45 -4.35 14.07
C PHE A 270 21.37 -5.49 13.04
N GLY A 271 22.34 -6.37 13.04
CA GLY A 271 22.36 -7.59 12.22
C GLY A 271 23.19 -7.48 10.93
N GLU A 272 23.76 -6.35 10.60
CA GLU A 272 24.74 -6.24 9.51
C GLU A 272 26.12 -6.68 9.95
N LYS A 273 26.81 -7.45 9.08
CA LYS A 273 28.22 -7.79 9.26
C LYS A 273 29.05 -6.69 8.63
N TYR A 274 29.77 -5.97 9.44
CA TYR A 274 30.69 -4.93 8.99
C TYR A 274 32.11 -5.51 8.79
N GLY A 275 32.82 -5.01 7.77
CA GLY A 275 34.26 -5.29 7.58
C GLY A 275 35.11 -4.60 8.64
N ASP A 276 36.42 -4.65 8.42
CA ASP A 276 37.42 -4.03 9.33
C ASP A 276 37.28 -2.50 9.37
N GLU A 277 36.79 -1.90 8.30
CA GLU A 277 36.54 -0.47 8.18
C GLU A 277 35.07 -0.20 7.75
N VAL A 278 34.50 0.87 8.28
CA VAL A 278 33.12 1.33 7.98
C VAL A 278 33.12 2.81 7.61
N ARG A 279 32.20 3.16 6.74
CA ARG A 279 31.95 4.54 6.32
C ARG A 279 30.93 5.17 7.26
N VAL A 280 31.33 6.16 8.03
CA VAL A 280 30.49 6.92 8.97
C VAL A 280 30.07 8.22 8.31
N LEU A 281 28.77 8.40 8.14
CA LEU A 281 28.13 9.59 7.61
C LEU A 281 27.62 10.45 8.75
N SER A 282 27.95 11.75 8.74
CA SER A 282 27.47 12.72 9.74
C SER A 282 26.87 13.92 9.02
N MET A 283 25.65 14.33 9.39
CA MET A 283 24.93 15.44 8.75
C MET A 283 24.02 16.18 9.71
N GLY A 284 23.68 17.42 9.30
CA GLY A 284 22.93 18.36 10.13
C GLY A 284 23.77 18.89 11.28
N SER A 285 23.77 20.21 11.50
CA SER A 285 24.51 20.84 12.61
C SER A 285 23.55 21.33 13.67
N GLU A 286 23.74 20.88 14.90
CA GLU A 286 22.94 21.31 16.03
C GLU A 286 23.88 21.56 17.23
N LYS A 287 24.16 22.82 17.52
CA LYS A 287 25.13 23.23 18.56
C LYS A 287 26.46 22.46 18.40
N ASP A 288 27.35 22.21 18.55
CA ASP A 288 28.62 21.49 18.34
C ASP A 288 28.50 19.98 18.03
N LYS A 289 27.30 19.49 17.64
CA LYS A 289 27.07 18.07 17.30
C LYS A 289 26.38 17.93 15.96
N TYR A 290 26.52 16.73 15.37
CA TYR A 290 25.73 16.36 14.20
C TYR A 290 24.33 15.91 14.62
N PHE A 291 23.34 16.25 13.79
CA PHE A 291 21.96 15.83 14.01
C PHE A 291 21.80 14.32 13.79
N SER A 292 22.37 13.78 12.70
CA SER A 292 22.43 12.34 12.42
C SER A 292 23.86 11.91 12.22
N THR A 293 24.24 10.75 12.77
CA THR A 293 25.51 10.07 12.55
C THR A 293 25.23 8.57 12.43
N GLU A 294 25.45 8.02 11.22
CA GLU A 294 25.07 6.65 10.91
C GLU A 294 26.12 5.95 10.04
N LEU A 295 26.16 4.61 10.09
CA LEU A 295 26.95 3.80 9.17
C LEU A 295 26.24 3.72 7.83
N CYS A 296 26.87 4.22 6.76
CA CYS A 296 26.23 4.23 5.44
C CYS A 296 27.25 4.18 4.29
N GLY A 297 27.09 3.18 3.41
CA GLY A 297 27.87 3.02 2.18
C GLY A 297 27.22 3.67 0.94
N GLY A 298 26.11 4.38 1.09
CA GLY A 298 25.42 5.02 -0.01
C GLY A 298 26.04 6.33 -0.50
N THR A 299 25.45 6.92 -1.53
CA THR A 299 25.85 8.23 -2.04
C THR A 299 24.98 9.33 -1.43
N HIS A 300 25.60 10.47 -1.09
CA HIS A 300 24.94 11.56 -0.36
C HIS A 300 25.24 12.92 -0.96
N VAL A 301 24.41 13.90 -0.63
CA VAL A 301 24.68 15.30 -0.93
C VAL A 301 25.92 15.80 -0.15
N ARG A 302 26.57 16.82 -0.65
CA ARG A 302 27.68 17.45 0.06
C ARG A 302 27.23 18.49 1.10
N ASN A 303 26.03 19.02 0.90
CA ASN A 303 25.40 20.01 1.78
C ASN A 303 23.94 19.64 2.02
N THR A 304 23.46 19.75 3.27
CA THR A 304 22.06 19.42 3.58
C THR A 304 21.05 20.30 2.83
N GLY A 305 21.44 21.51 2.41
CA GLY A 305 20.62 22.38 1.58
C GLY A 305 20.26 21.81 0.21
N ASP A 306 21.09 20.91 -0.33
CA ASP A 306 20.85 20.24 -1.61
C ASP A 306 19.69 19.23 -1.56
N ILE A 307 19.22 18.88 -0.36
CA ILE A 307 18.03 18.05 -0.18
C ILE A 307 16.77 18.77 -0.63
N GLY A 308 16.68 20.09 -0.38
CA GLY A 308 15.52 20.89 -0.69
C GLY A 308 14.30 20.61 0.20
N LYS A 309 13.16 21.18 -0.14
CA LYS A 309 11.92 21.08 0.63
C LYS A 309 11.45 19.62 0.74
N PHE A 310 11.21 19.15 1.97
CA PHE A 310 10.84 17.77 2.27
C PHE A 310 9.43 17.67 2.86
N LYS A 311 8.68 16.63 2.48
CA LYS A 311 7.36 16.33 3.07
C LYS A 311 7.04 14.85 3.03
N ILE A 312 6.45 14.34 4.11
CA ILE A 312 5.84 13.00 4.18
C ILE A 312 4.48 13.05 3.47
N VAL A 313 4.29 12.20 2.47
CA VAL A 313 3.06 12.18 1.65
C VAL A 313 2.15 11.01 1.97
N SER A 314 2.69 9.93 2.55
CA SER A 314 1.91 8.78 2.98
C SER A 314 2.46 8.11 4.23
N GLN A 315 1.58 7.45 4.97
CA GLN A 315 1.95 6.50 6.02
C GLN A 315 1.02 5.28 5.99
N SER A 316 1.58 4.11 6.27
CA SER A 316 0.83 2.86 6.34
C SER A 316 1.43 1.88 7.36
N SER A 317 0.70 0.83 7.70
CA SER A 317 1.22 -0.33 8.41
C SER A 317 1.51 -1.42 7.39
N ILE A 318 2.67 -2.08 7.49
CA ILE A 318 3.06 -3.17 6.58
C ILE A 318 3.15 -4.52 7.27
N ALA A 319 3.38 -4.51 8.58
CA ALA A 319 3.37 -5.69 9.46
C ALA A 319 3.07 -5.26 10.90
N ALA A 320 2.85 -6.21 11.78
CA ALA A 320 2.71 -5.92 13.20
C ALA A 320 3.96 -5.22 13.74
N GLY A 321 3.77 -4.03 14.31
CA GLY A 321 4.87 -3.23 14.85
C GLY A 321 5.80 -2.58 13.81
N VAL A 322 5.46 -2.64 12.50
CA VAL A 322 6.24 -2.01 11.44
C VAL A 322 5.40 -0.99 10.68
N ARG A 323 5.86 0.25 10.69
CA ARG A 323 5.25 1.38 9.97
C ARG A 323 6.07 1.73 8.75
N ARG A 324 5.39 2.21 7.73
CA ARG A 324 5.97 2.75 6.49
C ARG A 324 5.61 4.21 6.34
N VAL A 325 6.57 5.03 5.96
CA VAL A 325 6.34 6.37 5.45
C VAL A 325 6.94 6.50 4.05
N GLU A 326 6.30 7.29 3.21
CA GLU A 326 6.84 7.72 1.93
C GLU A 326 6.94 9.24 1.93
N ALA A 327 8.01 9.76 1.38
CA ALA A 327 8.26 11.19 1.33
C ALA A 327 8.75 11.64 -0.04
N LEU A 328 8.44 12.88 -0.35
CA LEU A 328 8.83 13.58 -1.56
C LEU A 328 9.59 14.86 -1.21
N ARG A 329 10.36 15.35 -2.19
CA ARG A 329 11.13 16.57 -2.07
C ARG A 329 11.00 17.47 -3.32
N ASP A 330 11.25 18.75 -3.15
CA ASP A 330 11.35 19.77 -4.20
C ASP A 330 10.33 19.60 -5.34
N LYS A 331 10.82 19.43 -6.58
CA LYS A 331 10.00 19.34 -7.79
C LYS A 331 8.96 18.22 -7.71
N GLN A 332 9.36 17.04 -7.25
CA GLN A 332 8.43 15.90 -7.12
C GLN A 332 7.33 16.20 -6.09
N LEU A 333 7.66 16.91 -5.02
CA LEU A 333 6.69 17.37 -4.05
C LEU A 333 5.75 18.43 -4.64
N ASP A 334 6.28 19.41 -5.35
CA ASP A 334 5.46 20.45 -5.97
C ASP A 334 4.51 19.88 -7.02
N ASP A 335 4.98 18.95 -7.84
CA ASP A 335 4.14 18.26 -8.83
C ASP A 335 3.06 17.41 -8.16
N TYR A 336 3.39 16.72 -7.07
CA TYR A 336 2.42 15.97 -6.27
C TYR A 336 1.35 16.88 -5.67
N LEU A 337 1.74 18.03 -5.10
CA LEU A 337 0.80 18.98 -4.48
C LEU A 337 -0.13 19.59 -5.53
N LYS A 338 0.39 20.02 -6.68
CA LYS A 338 -0.40 20.51 -7.81
C LYS A 338 -1.40 19.48 -8.32
N ASN A 339 -0.96 18.22 -8.47
CA ASN A 339 -1.84 17.13 -8.91
C ASN A 339 -2.94 16.85 -7.88
N LYS A 340 -2.59 16.87 -6.58
CA LYS A 340 -3.56 16.67 -5.49
C LYS A 340 -4.61 17.78 -5.46
N GLU A 341 -4.20 19.03 -5.62
CA GLU A 341 -5.10 20.18 -5.71
C GLU A 341 -6.04 20.04 -6.92
N LYS A 342 -5.49 19.79 -8.11
CA LYS A 342 -6.26 19.54 -9.33
C LYS A 342 -7.29 18.41 -9.19
N LEU A 343 -6.92 17.29 -8.55
CA LEU A 343 -7.85 16.19 -8.31
C LEU A 343 -8.92 16.58 -7.31
N SER A 344 -8.60 17.37 -6.29
CA SER A 344 -9.56 17.94 -5.34
C SER A 344 -10.57 18.82 -6.02
N ASP A 345 -10.12 19.74 -6.89
CA ASP A 345 -10.99 20.64 -7.65
C ASP A 345 -11.91 19.89 -8.61
N LEU A 346 -11.38 18.90 -9.32
CA LEU A 346 -12.18 18.02 -10.18
C LEU A 346 -13.24 17.25 -9.41
N SER A 347 -12.90 16.78 -8.20
CA SER A 347 -13.87 16.10 -7.30
C SER A 347 -14.97 17.08 -6.87
N ALA A 348 -14.58 18.28 -6.44
CA ALA A 348 -15.54 19.31 -6.01
C ALA A 348 -16.49 19.72 -7.15
N GLN A 349 -15.99 19.91 -8.36
CA GLN A 349 -16.78 20.22 -9.56
C GLN A 349 -17.77 19.06 -9.89
N LYS A 350 -17.32 17.81 -9.76
CA LYS A 350 -18.17 16.63 -9.98
C LYS A 350 -19.27 16.54 -8.93
N ASP A 351 -18.96 16.80 -7.66
CA ASP A 351 -19.94 16.82 -6.59
C ASP A 351 -20.98 17.94 -6.80
N GLU A 352 -20.53 19.13 -7.20
CA GLU A 352 -21.43 20.25 -7.55
C GLU A 352 -22.37 19.93 -8.72
N GLN A 353 -21.83 19.33 -9.78
CA GLN A 353 -22.63 18.87 -10.92
C GLN A 353 -23.69 17.83 -10.48
N THR A 354 -23.28 16.90 -9.63
CA THR A 354 -24.18 15.86 -9.08
C THR A 354 -25.31 16.48 -8.23
N ILE A 355 -24.97 17.46 -7.39
CA ILE A 355 -25.95 18.20 -6.58
C ILE A 355 -26.95 18.90 -7.50
N LYS A 356 -26.49 19.55 -8.55
CA LYS A 356 -27.34 20.23 -9.54
C LYS A 356 -28.31 19.26 -10.21
N GLU A 357 -27.81 18.13 -10.71
CA GLU A 357 -28.61 17.10 -11.38
C GLU A 357 -29.68 16.49 -10.47
N ILE A 358 -29.34 16.17 -9.22
CA ILE A 358 -30.29 15.64 -8.25
C ILE A 358 -31.33 16.70 -7.90
N SER A 359 -30.91 17.95 -7.69
CA SER A 359 -31.81 19.07 -7.39
C SER A 359 -32.81 19.31 -8.50
N GLU A 360 -32.37 19.29 -9.77
CA GLU A 360 -33.29 19.38 -10.93
C GLU A 360 -34.31 18.24 -10.98
N LYS A 361 -33.88 17.01 -10.65
CA LYS A 361 -34.79 15.85 -10.58
C LYS A 361 -35.80 16.00 -9.44
N ILE A 362 -35.42 16.54 -8.29
CA ILE A 362 -36.31 16.83 -7.16
C ILE A 362 -37.36 17.86 -7.57
N ILE A 363 -36.93 18.94 -8.24
CA ILE A 363 -37.85 20.00 -8.74
C ILE A 363 -38.84 19.41 -9.76
N LYS A 364 -38.36 18.61 -10.73
CA LYS A 364 -39.24 17.93 -11.71
C LYS A 364 -40.23 16.97 -11.05
N ALA A 365 -39.86 16.38 -9.90
CA ALA A 365 -40.74 15.55 -9.10
C ALA A 365 -41.69 16.35 -8.16
N GLY A 366 -41.74 17.67 -8.29
CA GLY A 366 -42.62 18.55 -7.51
C GLY A 366 -42.13 18.84 -6.10
N GLY A 367 -40.89 18.54 -5.79
CA GLY A 367 -40.24 18.82 -4.50
C GLY A 367 -39.40 20.11 -4.52
N LYS A 368 -38.95 20.53 -3.33
CA LYS A 368 -37.98 21.62 -3.16
C LYS A 368 -36.71 21.02 -2.58
N PRO A 369 -35.52 21.15 -3.26
CA PRO A 369 -34.25 20.62 -2.76
C PRO A 369 -33.91 21.26 -1.41
N ASP A 370 -33.53 20.43 -0.45
CA ASP A 370 -32.98 20.87 0.83
C ASP A 370 -31.46 21.01 0.73
N LEU A 371 -30.97 22.26 0.69
CA LEU A 371 -29.57 22.61 0.56
C LEU A 371 -28.93 23.02 1.90
N SER A 372 -29.50 22.64 3.03
CA SER A 372 -29.04 23.08 4.37
C SER A 372 -27.71 22.45 4.80
N ASN A 373 -27.39 21.28 4.29
CA ASN A 373 -26.13 20.59 4.61
C ASN A 373 -24.95 21.26 3.90
N LYS A 374 -23.95 21.72 4.67
CA LYS A 374 -22.75 22.41 4.16
C LYS A 374 -21.69 21.46 3.60
N ASP A 375 -21.74 20.18 3.99
CA ASP A 375 -20.83 19.16 3.42
C ASP A 375 -21.40 18.63 2.09
N GLN A 376 -20.67 18.81 0.99
CA GLN A 376 -21.12 18.41 -0.35
C GLN A 376 -21.48 16.92 -0.44
N LYS A 377 -20.70 16.04 0.16
CA LYS A 377 -20.98 14.59 0.15
C LYS A 377 -22.20 14.25 1.00
N GLY A 378 -22.34 14.89 2.14
CA GLY A 378 -23.52 14.82 2.99
C GLY A 378 -24.76 15.32 2.24
N LEU A 379 -24.65 16.45 1.55
CA LEU A 379 -25.71 17.05 0.74
C LEU A 379 -26.18 16.12 -0.39
N ILE A 380 -25.26 15.52 -1.14
CA ILE A 380 -25.59 14.52 -2.18
C ILE A 380 -26.39 13.37 -1.60
N LYS A 381 -26.00 12.86 -0.44
CA LYS A 381 -26.70 11.77 0.25
C LYS A 381 -28.11 12.18 0.68
N ASP A 382 -28.26 13.38 1.24
CA ASP A 382 -29.55 13.89 1.71
C ASP A 382 -30.50 14.16 0.54
N LEU A 383 -30.03 14.80 -0.53
CA LEU A 383 -30.79 15.02 -1.75
C LEU A 383 -31.18 13.71 -2.44
N SER A 384 -30.28 12.72 -2.49
CA SER A 384 -30.58 11.40 -3.06
C SER A 384 -31.71 10.71 -2.29
N LYS A 385 -31.69 10.80 -0.96
CA LYS A 385 -32.74 10.27 -0.10
C LYS A 385 -34.10 11.01 -0.32
N GLN A 386 -34.02 12.34 -0.44
CA GLN A 386 -35.19 13.16 -0.74
C GLN A 386 -35.83 12.78 -2.10
N LEU A 387 -35.02 12.63 -3.13
CA LEU A 387 -35.47 12.20 -4.46
C LEU A 387 -36.09 10.81 -4.43
N GLU A 388 -35.52 9.87 -3.69
CA GLU A 388 -36.08 8.52 -3.50
C GLU A 388 -37.48 8.58 -2.86
N LEU A 389 -37.63 9.38 -1.81
CA LEU A 389 -38.97 9.54 -1.16
C LEU A 389 -40.03 10.15 -2.09
N LEU A 390 -39.64 11.16 -2.87
CA LEU A 390 -40.53 11.78 -3.85
C LEU A 390 -40.90 10.80 -4.96
N SER A 391 -39.95 10.01 -5.44
CA SER A 391 -40.18 9.00 -6.47
C SER A 391 -41.18 7.92 -5.98
N VAL A 392 -41.00 7.45 -4.76
CA VAL A 392 -41.93 6.48 -4.13
C VAL A 392 -43.31 7.09 -4.02
N LYS A 393 -43.42 8.34 -3.55
CA LYS A 393 -44.71 9.04 -3.44
C LYS A 393 -45.43 9.14 -4.80
N SER A 394 -44.72 9.59 -5.83
CA SER A 394 -45.24 9.71 -7.19
C SER A 394 -45.73 8.36 -7.75
N ILE A 395 -45.00 7.26 -7.49
CA ILE A 395 -45.41 5.91 -7.91
C ILE A 395 -46.72 5.49 -7.23
N LEU A 396 -46.87 5.78 -5.95
CA LEU A 396 -48.07 5.41 -5.18
C LEU A 396 -49.29 6.23 -5.56
N GLU A 397 -49.13 7.46 -6.03
CA GLU A 397 -50.20 8.34 -6.52
C GLU A 397 -50.62 8.02 -7.97
N ASP A 398 -49.78 7.32 -8.73
CA ASP A 398 -50.09 6.93 -10.11
C ASP A 398 -50.99 5.68 -10.15
N LYS A 399 -52.25 5.85 -10.51
CA LYS A 399 -53.26 4.76 -10.60
C LYS A 399 -52.89 3.66 -11.62
N ASN A 400 -52.03 3.95 -12.58
CA ASN A 400 -51.56 2.97 -13.56
C ASN A 400 -50.40 2.11 -13.02
N LYS A 401 -49.65 2.67 -12.09
CA LYS A 401 -48.48 2.00 -11.46
C LYS A 401 -48.83 1.35 -10.13
N ASN A 402 -49.88 1.79 -9.47
CA ASN A 402 -50.36 1.30 -8.19
C ASN A 402 -51.80 0.79 -8.34
N VAL A 403 -51.95 -0.49 -8.65
CA VAL A 403 -53.25 -1.13 -8.87
C VAL A 403 -53.62 -1.92 -7.62
N ILE A 404 -54.78 -1.59 -7.04
CA ILE A 404 -55.34 -2.26 -5.85
C ILE A 404 -56.60 -2.97 -6.25
N ASN A 405 -56.72 -4.25 -5.89
CA ASN A 405 -57.89 -5.09 -6.13
C ASN A 405 -58.27 -5.77 -4.81
N ASP A 406 -59.49 -5.50 -4.32
CA ASP A 406 -60.01 -6.06 -3.10
C ASP A 406 -61.04 -7.14 -3.44
N GLU A 407 -60.86 -8.38 -2.97
CA GLU A 407 -61.71 -9.53 -3.20
C GLU A 407 -62.11 -10.14 -1.86
N THR A 408 -63.23 -10.87 -1.85
CA THR A 408 -63.63 -11.66 -0.67
C THR A 408 -63.66 -13.14 -1.05
N ILE A 409 -62.80 -13.93 -0.43
CA ILE A 409 -62.71 -15.38 -0.66
C ILE A 409 -63.00 -16.11 0.66
N ASN A 410 -64.02 -16.95 0.65
CA ASN A 410 -64.46 -17.69 1.85
C ASN A 410 -64.75 -16.79 3.07
N GLY A 411 -65.30 -15.61 2.84
CA GLY A 411 -65.62 -14.65 3.90
C GLY A 411 -64.43 -13.80 4.39
N ILE A 412 -63.24 -13.96 3.82
CA ILE A 412 -62.04 -13.21 4.19
C ILE A 412 -61.75 -12.19 3.10
N LYS A 413 -61.49 -10.95 3.48
CA LYS A 413 -61.08 -9.89 2.56
C LYS A 413 -59.61 -10.07 2.19
N ILE A 414 -59.33 -10.08 0.89
CA ILE A 414 -57.95 -10.17 0.37
C ILE A 414 -57.71 -8.95 -0.52
N ARG A 415 -56.68 -8.20 -0.16
CA ARG A 415 -56.16 -7.09 -0.99
C ARG A 415 -54.99 -7.57 -1.81
N LEU A 416 -55.13 -7.49 -3.12
CA LEU A 416 -54.02 -7.68 -4.06
C LEU A 416 -53.55 -6.31 -4.54
N GLN A 417 -52.34 -5.95 -4.28
CA GLN A 417 -51.76 -4.66 -4.71
C GLN A 417 -50.55 -4.91 -5.58
N LYS A 418 -50.55 -4.39 -6.80
CA LYS A 418 -49.43 -4.41 -7.72
C LYS A 418 -48.88 -3.00 -7.85
N VAL A 419 -47.55 -2.86 -7.62
CA VAL A 419 -46.86 -1.57 -7.70
C VAL A 419 -45.66 -1.69 -8.62
N ASP A 420 -45.71 -1.03 -9.78
CA ASP A 420 -44.60 -1.02 -10.74
C ASP A 420 -43.63 0.11 -10.44
N GLY A 421 -42.31 -0.20 -10.38
CA GLY A 421 -41.24 0.73 -10.12
C GLY A 421 -40.85 0.92 -8.64
N LEU A 422 -41.55 0.28 -7.70
CA LEU A 422 -41.26 0.36 -6.27
C LEU A 422 -40.13 -0.60 -5.86
N PRO A 423 -39.13 -0.15 -5.10
CA PRO A 423 -38.13 -1.05 -4.54
C PRO A 423 -38.72 -2.07 -3.57
N PRO A 424 -38.28 -3.36 -3.58
CA PRO A 424 -38.78 -4.40 -2.68
C PRO A 424 -38.69 -4.06 -1.19
N LYS A 425 -37.71 -3.25 -0.78
CA LYS A 425 -37.53 -2.78 0.62
C LYS A 425 -38.70 -1.93 1.15
N ASP A 426 -39.48 -1.32 0.27
CA ASP A 426 -40.60 -0.43 0.65
C ASP A 426 -41.95 -1.15 0.73
N LEU A 427 -42.02 -2.42 0.34
CA LEU A 427 -43.24 -3.23 0.36
C LEU A 427 -43.89 -3.31 1.74
N ARG A 428 -43.08 -3.37 2.80
CA ARG A 428 -43.60 -3.49 4.18
C ARG A 428 -44.55 -2.35 4.53
N LYS A 429 -44.25 -1.12 4.15
CA LYS A 429 -45.11 0.05 4.42
C LYS A 429 -46.48 -0.08 3.76
N LEU A 430 -46.51 -0.64 2.56
CA LEU A 430 -47.77 -0.86 1.83
C LEU A 430 -48.61 -1.95 2.50
N VAL A 431 -47.97 -3.03 2.93
CA VAL A 431 -48.66 -4.10 3.66
C VAL A 431 -49.23 -3.56 4.97
N ASP A 432 -48.45 -2.79 5.74
CA ASP A 432 -48.92 -2.22 7.01
C ASP A 432 -50.07 -1.23 6.81
N ASN A 433 -50.05 -0.44 5.75
CA ASN A 433 -51.15 0.44 5.38
C ASN A 433 -52.41 -0.35 4.95
N GLY A 434 -52.25 -1.35 4.09
CA GLY A 434 -53.36 -2.21 3.65
C GLY A 434 -54.00 -2.97 4.81
N LYS A 435 -53.24 -3.45 5.78
CA LYS A 435 -53.78 -4.08 7.03
C LYS A 435 -54.62 -3.12 7.84
N LYS A 436 -54.22 -1.84 7.95
CA LYS A 436 -55.01 -0.82 8.65
C LYS A 436 -56.34 -0.50 7.96
N GLU A 437 -56.30 -0.43 6.62
CA GLU A 437 -57.48 -0.10 5.81
C GLU A 437 -58.49 -1.26 5.76
N LEU A 438 -58.05 -2.50 5.70
CA LEU A 438 -58.92 -3.67 5.68
C LEU A 438 -59.56 -3.98 7.02
N ALA A 439 -58.95 -3.58 8.14
CA ALA A 439 -59.28 -3.94 9.52
C ALA A 439 -59.17 -5.44 9.81
N GLU A 440 -59.73 -6.31 8.94
CA GLU A 440 -59.63 -7.77 8.97
C GLU A 440 -59.42 -8.30 7.57
N GLY A 441 -58.30 -9.02 7.32
CA GLY A 441 -57.99 -9.55 5.99
C GLY A 441 -56.51 -9.90 5.78
N ILE A 442 -56.21 -10.24 4.52
CA ILE A 442 -54.88 -10.56 4.02
C ILE A 442 -54.50 -9.53 2.97
N VAL A 443 -53.32 -8.96 3.10
CA VAL A 443 -52.73 -8.00 2.13
C VAL A 443 -51.58 -8.66 1.41
N ILE A 444 -51.61 -8.69 0.09
CA ILE A 444 -50.57 -9.23 -0.77
C ILE A 444 -50.12 -8.11 -1.71
N VAL A 445 -48.86 -7.74 -1.61
CA VAL A 445 -48.25 -6.66 -2.41
C VAL A 445 -47.15 -7.23 -3.30
N PHE A 446 -47.26 -6.97 -4.59
CA PHE A 446 -46.20 -7.26 -5.57
C PHE A 446 -45.56 -5.96 -6.03
N ALA A 447 -44.25 -5.94 -6.08
CA ALA A 447 -43.51 -4.85 -6.71
C ALA A 447 -42.55 -5.39 -7.77
N ASN A 448 -42.45 -4.64 -8.86
CA ASN A 448 -41.49 -4.92 -9.92
C ASN A 448 -40.61 -3.68 -10.12
N LYS A 449 -39.29 -3.84 -10.04
CA LYS A 449 -38.33 -2.79 -10.35
C LYS A 449 -37.02 -3.41 -10.86
N ASP A 450 -36.51 -2.90 -11.99
CA ASP A 450 -35.20 -3.28 -12.57
C ASP A 450 -35.09 -4.82 -12.72
N GLU A 451 -36.10 -5.47 -13.32
CA GLU A 451 -36.20 -6.93 -13.51
C GLU A 451 -36.27 -7.76 -12.20
N LYS A 452 -36.39 -7.10 -11.06
CA LYS A 452 -36.55 -7.77 -9.77
C LYS A 452 -38.01 -7.66 -9.32
N VAL A 453 -38.59 -8.82 -9.00
CA VAL A 453 -39.94 -8.89 -8.45
C VAL A 453 -39.84 -9.16 -6.95
N GLY A 454 -40.53 -8.34 -6.16
CA GLY A 454 -40.68 -8.54 -4.73
C GLY A 454 -42.12 -8.81 -4.38
N LEU A 455 -42.35 -9.69 -3.43
CA LEU A 455 -43.64 -10.03 -2.85
C LEU A 455 -43.61 -9.82 -1.35
N ALA A 456 -44.63 -9.17 -0.80
CA ALA A 456 -44.85 -9.12 0.63
C ALA A 456 -46.32 -9.47 0.97
N VAL A 457 -46.48 -10.21 2.06
CA VAL A 457 -47.78 -10.66 2.56
C VAL A 457 -47.94 -10.23 4.01
N GLY A 458 -49.07 -9.64 4.32
CA GLY A 458 -49.49 -9.30 5.67
C GLY A 458 -50.84 -9.87 6.04
N ILE A 459 -50.95 -10.31 7.26
CA ILE A 459 -52.19 -10.89 7.83
C ILE A 459 -52.57 -10.09 9.06
N THR A 460 -53.83 -9.70 9.19
CA THR A 460 -54.34 -9.00 10.39
C THR A 460 -54.36 -9.95 11.59
N ASP A 461 -54.24 -9.40 12.79
CA ASP A 461 -54.01 -10.18 14.03
C ASP A 461 -55.10 -11.24 14.32
N ASN A 462 -56.33 -10.99 13.98
CA ASN A 462 -57.45 -11.91 14.16
C ASN A 462 -57.36 -13.17 13.26
N LEU A 463 -56.52 -13.16 12.22
CA LEU A 463 -56.38 -14.24 11.26
C LEU A 463 -55.07 -15.03 11.37
N ILE A 464 -54.12 -14.58 12.19
CA ILE A 464 -52.77 -15.22 12.32
C ILE A 464 -52.82 -16.62 12.95
N GLU A 465 -53.89 -16.98 13.67
CA GLU A 465 -54.06 -18.33 14.18
C GLU A 465 -54.46 -19.34 13.09
N LYS A 466 -55.18 -18.87 12.07
CA LYS A 466 -55.67 -19.68 10.98
C LYS A 466 -54.77 -19.65 9.73
N TYR A 467 -54.07 -18.54 9.51
CA TYR A 467 -53.27 -18.29 8.32
C TYR A 467 -51.84 -17.86 8.69
N ASP A 468 -50.88 -18.15 7.81
CA ASP A 468 -49.48 -17.88 8.03
C ASP A 468 -48.92 -17.15 6.79
N ALA A 469 -48.50 -15.89 6.96
CA ALA A 469 -47.90 -15.07 5.90
C ALA A 469 -46.67 -15.71 5.25
N VAL A 470 -45.90 -16.50 6.00
CA VAL A 470 -44.72 -17.20 5.47
C VAL A 470 -45.10 -18.24 4.42
N LYS A 471 -46.23 -18.95 4.64
CA LYS A 471 -46.72 -19.95 3.69
C LYS A 471 -47.20 -19.27 2.38
N PHE A 472 -47.94 -18.18 2.49
CA PHE A 472 -48.37 -17.40 1.32
C PHE A 472 -47.20 -16.78 0.57
N ALA A 473 -46.19 -16.22 1.27
CA ALA A 473 -45.02 -15.65 0.66
C ALA A 473 -44.18 -16.70 -0.08
N LYS A 474 -44.02 -17.90 0.49
CA LYS A 474 -43.32 -19.02 -0.18
C LYS A 474 -44.07 -19.46 -1.44
N LEU A 475 -45.40 -19.70 -1.35
CA LEU A 475 -46.20 -20.09 -2.50
C LEU A 475 -46.16 -19.04 -3.61
N GLY A 476 -46.28 -17.76 -3.24
CA GLY A 476 -46.18 -16.67 -4.21
C GLY A 476 -44.79 -16.56 -4.82
N SER A 477 -43.73 -16.81 -4.04
CA SER A 477 -42.33 -16.83 -4.54
C SER A 477 -42.14 -17.93 -5.58
N GLU A 478 -42.65 -19.13 -5.35
CA GLU A 478 -42.56 -20.24 -6.30
C GLU A 478 -43.26 -19.89 -7.63
N ILE A 479 -44.43 -19.24 -7.60
CA ILE A 479 -45.18 -18.83 -8.78
C ILE A 479 -44.41 -17.79 -9.62
N ILE A 480 -43.70 -16.86 -8.97
CA ILE A 480 -42.92 -15.82 -9.67
C ILE A 480 -41.49 -16.23 -9.99
N GLY A 481 -41.10 -17.50 -9.75
CA GLY A 481 -39.78 -18.02 -10.05
C GLY A 481 -38.70 -17.70 -9.01
N GLY A 482 -39.09 -17.26 -7.83
CA GLY A 482 -38.16 -17.00 -6.70
C GLY A 482 -37.74 -18.26 -5.94
N LYS A 483 -36.70 -18.14 -5.09
CA LYS A 483 -36.12 -19.27 -4.34
C LYS A 483 -36.54 -19.33 -2.87
N GLY A 484 -37.62 -18.70 -2.49
CA GLY A 484 -38.14 -18.75 -1.13
C GLY A 484 -38.41 -17.39 -0.52
N GLY A 485 -38.96 -17.38 0.70
CA GLY A 485 -39.29 -16.19 1.44
C GLY A 485 -39.22 -16.46 2.94
N GLY A 486 -39.25 -15.40 3.76
CA GLY A 486 -39.17 -15.50 5.19
C GLY A 486 -39.91 -14.37 5.89
N GLY A 487 -40.12 -14.54 7.18
CA GLY A 487 -40.77 -13.54 7.99
C GLY A 487 -41.41 -14.14 9.24
N ARG A 488 -42.48 -13.52 9.71
CA ARG A 488 -43.30 -13.94 10.83
C ARG A 488 -44.70 -14.31 10.31
N LYS A 489 -45.55 -14.91 11.16
CA LYS A 489 -46.93 -15.30 10.78
C LYS A 489 -47.79 -14.12 10.34
N ASP A 490 -47.54 -12.91 10.87
CA ASP A 490 -48.26 -11.68 10.57
C ASP A 490 -47.70 -10.92 9.36
N PHE A 491 -46.45 -11.17 8.98
CA PHE A 491 -45.75 -10.51 7.86
C PHE A 491 -44.64 -11.38 7.32
N ALA A 492 -44.61 -11.62 6.02
CA ALA A 492 -43.49 -12.27 5.33
C ALA A 492 -43.20 -11.60 3.98
N GLN A 493 -42.00 -11.75 3.53
CA GLN A 493 -41.52 -11.18 2.26
C GLN A 493 -40.71 -12.22 1.47
N ALA A 494 -40.81 -12.15 0.15
CA ALA A 494 -40.08 -12.99 -0.79
C ALA A 494 -39.74 -12.19 -2.05
N GLY A 495 -38.74 -12.69 -2.83
CA GLY A 495 -38.33 -12.05 -4.07
C GLY A 495 -37.22 -12.80 -4.75
#